data_6d7f8462e253b401716b5ed857ca51ab
#
_entry.id   6d7f8462e253b401716b5ed857ca51ab
#
_cell.length_a   1.000
_cell.length_b   1.000
_cell.length_c   1.000
_cell.angle_alpha   90.00
_cell.angle_beta   90.00
_cell.angle_gamma   90.00
#
_symmetry.space_group_name_H-M   'P 1'
#
loop_
_entity.id
_entity.type
_entity.pdbx_description
1 polymer ?
#
loop_
_entity_poly.entity_id
_entity_poly.type
_entity_poly.pdbx_seq_one_letter_code
_entity_poly.pdbx_strand_id
1 'polypeptide(L)'
;GAVHSVVFAGFSAAALSTRINDCQCEIVITSDGSFRGNKILNLKKIVDDALNDCPQVSSVLIAERTKSKIELKSGRDKLLNNLIKNASDSCSIEIMDSEDPLFILYTSGSTGKPKGMVHSTAGYMVGAGYTFKNIFQYQNNDIYWCTADIGWITGHSYIVYGPLLNGATTI
;
A
#
# COMPACT_ATOMS: atom_id res chain seq x y z
N GLY A 1 -0.93 -3.27 13.63
CA GLY A 1 -0.81 -4.72 13.50
C GLY A 1 -1.40 -5.31 12.22
N ALA A 2 -1.99 -4.52 11.31
CA ALA A 2 -2.50 -5.08 10.05
C ALA A 2 -1.37 -5.29 9.04
N VAL A 3 -1.28 -6.51 8.48
CA VAL A 3 -0.35 -6.81 7.39
C VAL A 3 -0.89 -6.20 6.09
N HIS A 4 -0.08 -5.44 5.39
CA HIS A 4 -0.50 -4.82 4.14
C HIS A 4 0.32 -5.35 2.94
N SER A 5 -0.26 -5.20 1.74
CA SER A 5 0.44 -5.45 0.48
C SER A 5 0.11 -4.33 -0.50
N VAL A 6 1.10 -3.56 -0.90
CA VAL A 6 0.92 -2.46 -1.86
C VAL A 6 1.15 -2.97 -3.27
N VAL A 7 0.19 -2.69 -4.15
CA VAL A 7 0.26 -3.07 -5.56
C VAL A 7 0.33 -1.80 -6.41
N PHE A 8 1.31 -1.76 -7.32
CA PHE A 8 1.49 -0.64 -8.23
C PHE A 8 0.23 -0.39 -9.07
N ALA A 9 -0.24 0.85 -9.08
CA ALA A 9 -1.50 1.26 -9.72
C ALA A 9 -1.56 1.05 -11.25
N GLY A 10 -0.44 0.70 -11.87
CA GLY A 10 -0.37 0.39 -13.30
C GLY A 10 -0.55 -1.08 -13.67
N PHE A 11 -0.77 -1.97 -12.68
CA PHE A 11 -0.95 -3.39 -12.95
C PHE A 11 -2.35 -3.70 -13.51
N SER A 12 -2.43 -4.80 -14.27
CA SER A 12 -3.70 -5.32 -14.81
C SER A 12 -4.57 -5.94 -13.71
N ALA A 13 -5.86 -6.09 -14.00
CA ALA A 13 -6.79 -6.78 -13.11
C ALA A 13 -6.33 -8.21 -12.78
N ALA A 14 -5.83 -8.97 -13.76
CA ALA A 14 -5.31 -10.31 -13.54
C ALA A 14 -4.06 -10.33 -12.63
N ALA A 15 -3.17 -9.33 -12.77
CA ALA A 15 -2.01 -9.21 -11.89
C ALA A 15 -2.40 -8.83 -10.46
N LEU A 16 -3.49 -8.06 -10.28
CA LEU A 16 -4.03 -7.71 -8.98
C LEU A 16 -4.74 -8.91 -8.34
N SER A 17 -5.63 -9.61 -9.07
CA SER A 17 -6.36 -10.77 -8.53
C SER A 17 -5.41 -11.89 -8.09
N THR A 18 -4.33 -12.13 -8.83
CA THR A 18 -3.31 -13.12 -8.45
C THR A 18 -2.72 -12.82 -7.07
N ARG A 19 -2.41 -11.54 -6.78
CA ARG A 19 -1.83 -11.13 -5.49
C ARG A 19 -2.85 -11.18 -4.36
N ILE A 20 -4.06 -10.72 -4.62
CA ILE A 20 -5.17 -10.77 -3.63
C ILE A 20 -5.45 -12.22 -3.21
N ASN A 21 -5.47 -13.14 -4.16
CA ASN A 21 -5.70 -14.55 -3.88
C ASN A 21 -4.52 -15.21 -3.16
N ASP A 22 -3.29 -14.87 -3.54
CA ASP A 22 -2.10 -15.44 -2.92
C ASP A 22 -1.94 -15.01 -1.44
N CYS A 23 -2.19 -13.73 -1.13
CA CYS A 23 -2.13 -13.24 0.26
C CYS A 23 -3.46 -13.36 1.02
N GLN A 24 -4.49 -13.97 0.45
CA GLN A 24 -5.82 -14.14 1.04
C GLN A 24 -6.41 -12.83 1.59
N CYS A 25 -6.24 -11.76 0.85
CA CYS A 25 -6.65 -10.42 1.24
C CYS A 25 -8.20 -10.31 1.29
N GLU A 26 -8.72 -9.76 2.38
CA GLU A 26 -10.17 -9.56 2.60
C GLU A 26 -10.61 -8.10 2.39
N ILE A 27 -9.67 -7.15 2.50
CA ILE A 27 -9.92 -5.72 2.39
C ILE A 27 -9.04 -5.12 1.31
N VAL A 28 -9.64 -4.41 0.37
CA VAL A 28 -8.90 -3.66 -0.66
C VAL A 28 -9.09 -2.17 -0.45
N ILE A 29 -7.99 -1.41 -0.43
CA ILE A 29 -8.02 0.05 -0.44
C ILE A 29 -7.59 0.52 -1.81
N THR A 30 -8.40 1.36 -2.44
CA THR A 30 -8.14 1.89 -3.79
C THR A 30 -8.60 3.34 -3.90
N SER A 31 -8.49 3.92 -5.09
CA SER A 31 -9.14 5.19 -5.40
C SER A 31 -10.07 5.06 -6.61
N ASP A 32 -10.91 6.06 -6.83
CA ASP A 32 -11.74 6.17 -8.03
C ASP A 32 -10.89 6.15 -9.30
N GLY A 33 -9.75 6.84 -9.28
CA GLY A 33 -8.79 6.87 -10.35
C GLY A 33 -7.46 7.51 -9.94
N SER A 34 -6.48 7.48 -10.83
CA SER A 34 -5.18 8.11 -10.68
C SER A 34 -4.81 8.91 -11.91
N PHE A 35 -4.20 10.07 -11.71
CA PHE A 35 -3.64 10.86 -12.80
C PHE A 35 -2.34 10.25 -13.31
N ARG A 36 -2.22 10.08 -14.62
CA ARG A 36 -1.00 9.59 -15.27
C ARG A 36 -0.68 10.45 -16.48
N GLY A 37 0.11 11.49 -16.28
CA GLY A 37 0.23 12.57 -17.24
C GLY A 37 -1.15 13.21 -17.49
N ASN A 38 -1.56 13.30 -18.76
CA ASN A 38 -2.84 13.87 -19.16
C ASN A 38 -4.01 12.87 -19.17
N LYS A 39 -3.79 11.63 -18.67
CA LYS A 39 -4.81 10.58 -18.65
C LYS A 39 -5.23 10.25 -17.24
N ILE A 40 -6.47 9.83 -17.08
CA ILE A 40 -6.97 9.25 -15.84
C ILE A 40 -7.01 7.72 -16.01
N LEU A 41 -6.33 7.02 -15.11
CA LEU A 41 -6.42 5.57 -14.99
C LEU A 41 -7.56 5.24 -14.03
N ASN A 42 -8.56 4.49 -14.49
CA ASN A 42 -9.71 4.11 -13.67
C ASN A 42 -9.35 2.92 -12.76
N LEU A 43 -8.88 3.20 -11.55
CA LEU A 43 -8.43 2.19 -10.61
C LEU A 43 -9.58 1.37 -10.05
N LYS A 44 -10.73 2.01 -9.77
CA LYS A 44 -11.91 1.29 -9.29
C LYS A 44 -12.37 0.22 -10.27
N LYS A 45 -12.35 0.51 -11.56
CA LYS A 45 -12.70 -0.48 -12.59
C LYS A 45 -11.71 -1.66 -12.60
N ILE A 46 -10.42 -1.39 -12.50
CA ILE A 46 -9.38 -2.45 -12.44
C ILE A 46 -9.61 -3.34 -11.21
N VAL A 47 -9.94 -2.75 -10.07
CA VAL A 47 -10.28 -3.50 -8.85
C VAL A 47 -11.54 -4.32 -9.06
N ASP A 48 -12.61 -3.76 -9.61
CA ASP A 48 -13.85 -4.51 -9.87
C ASP A 48 -13.64 -5.69 -10.80
N ASP A 49 -12.86 -5.50 -11.85
CA ASP A 49 -12.53 -6.58 -12.79
C ASP A 49 -11.70 -7.67 -12.09
N ALA A 50 -10.74 -7.30 -11.22
CA ALA A 50 -9.93 -8.25 -10.45
C ALA A 50 -10.76 -9.06 -9.44
N LEU A 51 -11.72 -8.42 -8.79
CA LEU A 51 -12.52 -9.02 -7.73
C LEU A 51 -13.58 -10.02 -8.23
N ASN A 52 -13.76 -10.17 -9.53
CA ASN A 52 -14.56 -11.27 -10.08
C ASN A 52 -13.98 -12.64 -9.72
N ASP A 53 -12.65 -12.69 -9.52
CA ASP A 53 -11.89 -13.91 -9.18
C ASP A 53 -11.43 -13.94 -7.71
N CYS A 54 -11.94 -13.03 -6.86
CA CYS A 54 -11.48 -12.89 -5.45
C CYS A 54 -12.69 -12.86 -4.48
N PRO A 55 -13.39 -13.99 -4.29
CA PRO A 55 -14.63 -14.02 -3.50
C PRO A 55 -14.44 -13.74 -2.00
N GLN A 56 -13.20 -13.86 -1.48
CA GLN A 56 -12.87 -13.58 -0.09
C GLN A 56 -12.86 -12.08 0.25
N VAL A 57 -12.79 -11.19 -0.73
CA VAL A 57 -12.77 -9.76 -0.49
C VAL A 57 -14.16 -9.26 -0.07
N SER A 58 -14.28 -8.93 1.20
CA SER A 58 -15.53 -8.47 1.83
C SER A 58 -15.71 -6.95 1.77
N SER A 59 -14.64 -6.18 1.66
CA SER A 59 -14.69 -4.72 1.72
C SER A 59 -13.73 -4.06 0.75
N VAL A 60 -14.22 -3.02 0.06
CA VAL A 60 -13.42 -2.14 -0.79
C VAL A 60 -13.57 -0.70 -0.29
N LEU A 61 -12.46 -0.11 0.17
CA LEU A 61 -12.41 1.27 0.65
C LEU A 61 -11.90 2.17 -0.48
N ILE A 62 -12.66 3.19 -0.86
CA ILE A 62 -12.39 3.98 -2.07
C ILE A 62 -12.11 5.42 -1.69
N ALA A 63 -10.90 5.89 -1.98
CA ALA A 63 -10.54 7.30 -1.87
C ALA A 63 -10.96 8.06 -3.15
N GLU A 64 -11.61 9.19 -2.98
CA GLU A 64 -12.00 10.07 -4.09
C GLU A 64 -10.82 10.98 -4.45
N ARG A 65 -10.05 10.58 -5.46
CA ARG A 65 -8.84 11.30 -5.93
C ARG A 65 -9.09 12.15 -7.18
N THR A 66 -9.77 11.57 -8.16
CA THR A 66 -9.98 12.20 -9.49
C THR A 66 -11.39 12.73 -9.66
N LYS A 67 -12.28 12.42 -8.72
CA LYS A 67 -13.73 12.70 -8.77
C LYS A 67 -14.40 12.06 -10.01
N SER A 68 -13.84 10.96 -10.47
CA SER A 68 -14.42 10.18 -11.57
C SER A 68 -15.73 9.54 -11.12
N LYS A 69 -16.69 9.47 -12.04
CA LYS A 69 -17.93 8.75 -11.78
C LYS A 69 -17.62 7.25 -11.68
N ILE A 70 -17.93 6.66 -10.53
CA ILE A 70 -17.76 5.23 -10.25
C ILE A 70 -19.08 4.60 -9.81
N GLU A 71 -19.22 3.29 -10.03
CA GLU A 71 -20.30 2.51 -9.47
C GLU A 71 -19.86 1.90 -8.15
N LEU A 72 -20.74 1.94 -7.14
CA LEU A 72 -20.50 1.34 -5.84
C LEU A 72 -21.33 0.07 -5.72
N LYS A 73 -20.67 -1.07 -5.47
CA LYS A 73 -21.36 -2.33 -5.16
C LYS A 73 -21.85 -2.31 -3.70
N SER A 74 -23.16 -2.36 -3.53
CA SER A 74 -23.80 -2.36 -2.22
C SER A 74 -23.26 -3.50 -1.33
N GLY A 75 -23.10 -3.21 -0.05
CA GLY A 75 -22.58 -4.17 0.95
C GLY A 75 -21.06 -4.32 0.97
N ARG A 76 -20.36 -4.05 -0.13
CA ARG A 76 -18.90 -4.20 -0.25
C ARG A 76 -18.17 -2.86 -0.27
N ASP A 77 -18.62 -1.93 -1.11
CA ASP A 77 -17.87 -0.71 -1.41
C ASP A 77 -18.22 0.43 -0.47
N LYS A 78 -17.21 1.10 0.06
CA LYS A 78 -17.36 2.23 0.99
C LYS A 78 -16.45 3.38 0.58
N LEU A 79 -17.00 4.59 0.56
CA LEU A 79 -16.17 5.79 0.36
C LEU A 79 -15.34 6.07 1.63
N LEU A 80 -14.03 6.11 1.46
CA LEU A 80 -13.08 6.31 2.57
C LEU A 80 -13.34 7.62 3.30
N ASN A 81 -13.64 8.70 2.58
CA ASN A 81 -13.95 10.00 3.16
C ASN A 81 -15.15 9.96 4.12
N ASN A 82 -16.16 9.11 3.84
CA ASN A 82 -17.31 8.98 4.73
C ASN A 82 -16.97 8.19 6.00
N LEU A 83 -16.07 7.22 5.90
CA LEU A 83 -15.59 6.45 7.05
C LEU A 83 -14.73 7.31 7.98
N ILE A 84 -13.81 8.08 7.41
CA ILE A 84 -12.90 8.95 8.17
C ILE A 84 -13.66 10.03 8.96
N LYS A 85 -14.73 10.61 8.42
CA LYS A 85 -15.54 11.62 9.10
C LYS A 85 -16.08 11.15 10.45
N ASN A 86 -16.33 9.86 10.61
CA ASN A 86 -16.90 9.26 11.80
C ASN A 86 -15.89 8.42 12.59
N ALA A 87 -14.65 8.36 12.15
CA ALA A 87 -13.58 7.66 12.85
C ALA A 87 -13.00 8.54 13.97
N SER A 88 -12.51 7.90 15.02
CA SER A 88 -11.71 8.56 16.04
C SER A 88 -10.39 9.06 15.44
N ASP A 89 -9.92 10.22 15.89
CA ASP A 89 -8.58 10.74 15.60
C ASP A 89 -7.50 10.12 16.52
N SER A 90 -7.93 9.29 17.47
CA SER A 90 -7.07 8.55 18.39
C SER A 90 -7.17 7.05 18.11
N CYS A 91 -6.01 6.41 17.97
CA CYS A 91 -5.88 4.95 17.79
C CYS A 91 -4.76 4.44 18.70
N SER A 92 -5.07 3.42 19.49
CA SER A 92 -4.05 2.75 20.32
C SER A 92 -3.01 2.07 19.44
N ILE A 93 -1.75 2.17 19.85
CA ILE A 93 -0.67 1.43 19.19
C ILE A 93 -0.82 -0.05 19.52
N GLU A 94 -0.84 -0.90 18.51
CA GLU A 94 -0.76 -2.35 18.68
C GLU A 94 0.69 -2.75 18.97
N ILE A 95 0.89 -3.51 20.06
CA ILE A 95 2.21 -4.04 20.41
C ILE A 95 2.46 -5.29 19.56
N MET A 96 3.49 -5.23 18.73
CA MET A 96 3.87 -6.31 17.81
C MET A 96 5.14 -7.01 18.27
N ASP A 97 5.22 -8.31 18.05
CA ASP A 97 6.48 -9.04 18.18
C ASP A 97 7.43 -8.67 17.03
N SER A 98 8.73 -8.81 17.27
CA SER A 98 9.75 -8.51 16.26
C SER A 98 9.63 -9.36 15.00
N GLU A 99 9.14 -10.58 15.12
CA GLU A 99 8.96 -11.51 14.01
C GLU A 99 7.58 -11.47 13.38
N ASP A 100 6.63 -10.69 13.93
CA ASP A 100 5.32 -10.52 13.34
C ASP A 100 5.42 -9.93 11.92
N PRO A 101 4.63 -10.43 10.97
CA PRO A 101 4.60 -9.91 9.62
C PRO A 101 4.22 -8.41 9.58
N LEU A 102 4.99 -7.62 8.88
CA LEU A 102 4.74 -6.19 8.68
C LEU A 102 4.01 -5.94 7.35
N PHE A 103 4.55 -6.48 6.27
CA PHE A 103 3.94 -6.41 4.94
C PHE A 103 4.39 -7.53 4.02
N ILE A 104 3.66 -7.71 2.93
CA ILE A 104 3.99 -8.63 1.84
C ILE A 104 4.22 -7.81 0.58
N LEU A 105 5.39 -7.92 -0.03
CA LEU A 105 5.70 -7.25 -1.28
C LEU A 105 6.04 -8.26 -2.37
N TYR A 106 5.40 -8.12 -3.53
CA TYR A 106 5.56 -9.06 -4.63
C TYR A 106 6.70 -8.69 -5.56
N THR A 107 7.55 -9.66 -5.84
CA THR A 107 8.58 -9.57 -6.88
C THR A 107 8.14 -10.29 -8.15
N SER A 108 8.78 -9.97 -9.29
CA SER A 108 8.44 -10.58 -10.60
C SER A 108 8.70 -12.08 -10.69
N GLY A 109 9.45 -12.66 -9.76
CA GLY A 109 9.79 -14.08 -9.72
C GLY A 109 10.48 -14.58 -11.02
N SER A 110 11.47 -15.45 -10.88
CA SER A 110 12.18 -16.05 -12.03
C SER A 110 11.31 -17.01 -12.86
N THR A 111 10.21 -17.48 -12.30
CA THR A 111 9.28 -18.45 -12.92
C THR A 111 8.06 -17.82 -13.57
N GLY A 112 8.00 -16.49 -13.67
CA GLY A 112 6.86 -15.74 -14.23
C GLY A 112 5.69 -15.55 -13.29
N LYS A 113 5.57 -16.31 -12.19
CA LYS A 113 4.58 -16.07 -11.14
C LYS A 113 5.14 -15.11 -10.11
N PRO A 114 4.36 -14.08 -9.68
CA PRO A 114 4.77 -13.21 -8.59
C PRO A 114 5.04 -14.01 -7.32
N LYS A 115 6.10 -13.64 -6.59
CA LYS A 115 6.43 -14.22 -5.29
C LYS A 115 6.24 -13.16 -4.21
N GLY A 116 5.38 -13.43 -3.23
CA GLY A 116 5.16 -12.59 -2.06
C GLY A 116 6.30 -12.75 -1.07
N MET A 117 7.08 -11.70 -0.88
CA MET A 117 8.14 -11.64 0.14
C MET A 117 7.55 -11.06 1.41
N VAL A 118 7.53 -11.86 2.47
CA VAL A 118 7.08 -11.42 3.79
C VAL A 118 8.24 -10.72 4.50
N HIS A 119 7.98 -9.52 4.99
CA HIS A 119 8.93 -8.76 5.79
C HIS A 119 8.43 -8.68 7.24
N SER A 120 9.30 -9.02 8.20
CA SER A 120 8.97 -8.93 9.62
C SER A 120 9.13 -7.51 10.16
N THR A 121 8.44 -7.24 11.25
CA THR A 121 8.32 -5.90 11.85
C THR A 121 9.68 -5.32 12.24
N ALA A 122 10.41 -5.95 13.14
CA ALA A 122 11.66 -5.38 13.64
C ALA A 122 12.78 -5.45 12.61
N GLY A 123 12.97 -6.59 11.94
CA GLY A 123 14.06 -6.78 11.01
C GLY A 123 14.04 -5.75 9.87
N TYR A 124 12.86 -5.51 9.33
CA TYR A 124 12.70 -4.53 8.25
C TYR A 124 12.87 -3.08 8.74
N MET A 125 12.22 -2.72 9.85
CA MET A 125 12.29 -1.36 10.40
C MET A 125 13.71 -0.98 10.80
N VAL A 126 14.44 -1.88 11.49
CA VAL A 126 15.84 -1.65 11.88
C VAL A 126 16.72 -1.45 10.64
N GLY A 127 16.58 -2.32 9.63
CA GLY A 127 17.35 -2.21 8.39
C GLY A 127 17.08 -0.92 7.63
N ALA A 128 15.81 -0.57 7.44
CA ALA A 128 15.41 0.66 6.72
C ALA A 128 15.83 1.92 7.48
N GLY A 129 15.61 1.96 8.80
CA GLY A 129 15.99 3.10 9.64
C GLY A 129 17.50 3.30 9.68
N TYR A 130 18.27 2.24 9.86
CA TYR A 130 19.74 2.29 9.89
C TYR A 130 20.32 2.73 8.55
N THR A 131 19.88 2.15 7.44
CA THR A 131 20.40 2.49 6.11
C THR A 131 20.02 3.91 5.72
N PHE A 132 18.81 4.36 6.03
CA PHE A 132 18.42 5.75 5.80
C PHE A 132 19.33 6.73 6.53
N LYS A 133 19.57 6.53 7.82
CA LYS A 133 20.41 7.40 8.63
C LYS A 133 21.86 7.40 8.16
N ASN A 134 22.45 6.23 7.92
CA ASN A 134 23.90 6.09 7.75
C ASN A 134 24.35 6.13 6.29
N ILE A 135 23.56 5.56 5.35
CA ILE A 135 23.93 5.53 3.93
C ILE A 135 23.51 6.81 3.24
N PHE A 136 22.28 7.30 3.50
CA PHE A 136 21.85 8.59 2.97
C PHE A 136 22.39 9.78 3.78
N GLN A 137 23.07 9.52 4.90
CA GLN A 137 23.70 10.54 5.76
C GLN A 137 22.71 11.60 6.25
N TYR A 138 21.47 11.18 6.51
CA TYR A 138 20.42 12.08 6.97
C TYR A 138 20.84 12.84 8.23
N GLN A 139 20.67 14.16 8.23
CA GLN A 139 20.88 15.06 9.36
C GLN A 139 19.55 15.65 9.82
N ASN A 140 19.49 15.99 11.11
CA ASN A 140 18.29 16.65 11.64
C ASN A 140 18.01 17.96 10.87
N ASN A 141 16.73 18.14 10.53
CA ASN A 141 16.18 19.24 9.73
C ASN A 141 16.43 19.16 8.21
N ASP A 142 17.04 18.09 7.70
CA ASP A 142 17.07 17.86 6.26
C ASP A 142 15.66 17.63 5.74
N ILE A 143 15.38 18.11 4.53
CA ILE A 143 14.17 17.81 3.79
C ILE A 143 14.52 16.70 2.79
N TYR A 144 13.89 15.57 2.95
CA TYR A 144 14.17 14.39 2.13
C TYR A 144 13.09 14.19 1.05
N TRP A 145 13.55 13.89 -0.16
CA TRP A 145 12.68 13.58 -1.28
C TRP A 145 13.08 12.27 -1.95
N CYS A 146 12.13 11.36 -2.06
CA CYS A 146 12.30 10.09 -2.77
C CYS A 146 11.32 10.02 -3.94
N THR A 147 11.85 9.83 -5.14
CA THR A 147 11.06 9.74 -6.38
C THR A 147 10.58 8.33 -6.72
N ALA A 148 10.83 7.35 -5.85
CA ALA A 148 10.36 5.99 -6.04
C ALA A 148 8.83 5.89 -5.88
N ASP A 149 8.25 4.83 -6.43
CA ASP A 149 6.85 4.48 -6.19
C ASP A 149 6.73 3.57 -4.97
N ILE A 150 5.70 3.79 -4.15
CA ILE A 150 5.45 2.99 -2.94
C ILE A 150 5.14 1.52 -3.25
N GLY A 151 4.72 1.18 -4.45
CA GLY A 151 4.52 -0.20 -4.91
C GLY A 151 5.82 -1.02 -5.02
N TRP A 152 6.99 -0.41 -4.78
CA TRP A 152 8.29 -1.05 -4.83
C TRP A 152 8.99 -1.00 -3.47
N ILE A 153 9.95 -1.91 -3.25
CA ILE A 153 10.69 -1.98 -1.98
C ILE A 153 11.41 -0.67 -1.64
N THR A 154 11.92 0.04 -2.65
CA THR A 154 12.56 1.35 -2.46
C THR A 154 11.60 2.37 -1.87
N GLY A 155 10.34 2.38 -2.35
CA GLY A 155 9.29 3.25 -1.81
C GLY A 155 8.94 2.89 -0.37
N HIS A 156 8.76 1.60 -0.05
CA HIS A 156 8.55 1.16 1.32
C HIS A 156 9.69 1.61 2.23
N SER A 157 10.93 1.32 1.84
CA SER A 157 12.11 1.63 2.66
C SER A 157 12.33 3.12 2.84
N TYR A 158 12.20 3.91 1.76
CA TYR A 158 12.73 5.28 1.71
C TYR A 158 11.70 6.37 1.38
N ILE A 159 10.40 6.03 1.31
CA ILE A 159 9.31 7.01 1.44
C ILE A 159 8.68 6.88 2.83
N VAL A 160 8.49 5.64 3.31
CA VAL A 160 7.73 5.38 4.53
C VAL A 160 8.66 5.09 5.71
N TYR A 161 9.25 3.90 5.77
CA TYR A 161 9.85 3.41 7.01
C TYR A 161 11.14 4.14 7.41
N GLY A 162 12.12 4.25 6.53
CA GLY A 162 13.41 4.88 6.83
C GLY A 162 13.27 6.33 7.29
N PRO A 163 12.63 7.20 6.49
CA PRO A 163 12.45 8.59 6.86
C PRO A 163 11.63 8.77 8.14
N LEU A 164 10.47 8.11 8.26
CA LEU A 164 9.57 8.30 9.41
C LEU A 164 10.17 7.79 10.71
N LEU A 165 10.92 6.67 10.68
CA LEU A 165 11.66 6.16 11.85
C LEU A 165 12.77 7.11 12.33
N ASN A 166 13.28 7.96 11.45
CA ASN A 166 14.29 8.97 11.78
C ASN A 166 13.70 10.37 12.02
N GLY A 167 12.39 10.52 12.03
CA GLY A 167 11.72 11.81 12.22
C GLY A 167 11.98 12.81 11.09
N ALA A 168 12.26 12.32 9.89
CA ALA A 168 12.59 13.16 8.75
C ALA A 168 11.37 13.91 8.20
N THR A 169 11.59 15.15 7.74
CA THR A 169 10.62 15.85 6.90
C THR A 169 10.73 15.34 5.47
N THR A 170 9.63 14.85 4.93
CA THR A 170 9.57 14.31 3.56
C THR A 170 8.62 15.13 2.68
N ILE A 171 8.91 15.20 1.38
CA ILE A 171 8.10 15.87 0.37
C ILE A 171 7.83 14.93 -0.81
#